data_9b24cbcd89da9f60dd3d7db52a6cc66a
#
_entry.id   9b24cbcd89da9f60dd3d7db52a6cc66a
#
_cell.length_a   1.000
_cell.length_b   1.000
_cell.length_c   1.000
_cell.angle_alpha   90.00
_cell.angle_beta   90.00
_cell.angle_gamma   90.00
#
_symmetry.space_group_name_H-M   'P 1'
#
loop_
_entity.id
_entity.type
_entity.pdbx_description
1 polymer ?
#
loop_
_entity_poly.entity_id
_entity_poly.type
_entity_poly.pdbx_seq_one_letter_code
_entity_poly.pdbx_strand_id
1 'polypeptide(L)'
;DMSLTDFEEYARHNRLFNTSFQVSKKTALPEFGGNIGFGKRFTLGGNEVSVLGSIGVSNDLQTMDNASIRTLEATGNTLNEFNYDSYSNELKIAALGNLGYSFRTSDHIGYTFFYARNAIDTYMRREGVDYEDHHLIGSNNVTHIYSLQNHQVNGKHYFGKQWDLNWSVSYSKTSSDEPDRRQVMFIREDDQIKLFKLNRQETMRYFGSLNEDEWVGDLTASYRFGDNNKLQAGFTYKDKNRDYMGTRFYYNLNKLNPTITD
;
A
#
# COMPACT_ATOMS: atom_id res chain seq x y z
N ASP A 1 25.18 -12.11 7.95
CA ASP A 1 24.86 -11.24 9.08
C ASP A 1 26.12 -10.52 9.53
N MET A 2 26.09 -9.20 9.51
CA MET A 2 27.20 -8.34 9.91
C MET A 2 26.96 -7.94 11.38
N SER A 3 28.00 -7.94 12.22
CA SER A 3 27.86 -7.43 13.59
C SER A 3 27.59 -5.93 13.58
N LEU A 4 27.04 -5.38 14.67
CA LEU A 4 26.79 -3.93 14.77
C LEU A 4 28.09 -3.11 14.63
N THR A 5 29.19 -3.61 15.20
CA THR A 5 30.50 -2.95 15.13
C THR A 5 31.04 -2.95 13.70
N ASP A 6 30.95 -4.08 13.00
CA ASP A 6 31.39 -4.19 11.60
C ASP A 6 30.53 -3.34 10.68
N PHE A 7 29.22 -3.25 10.95
CA PHE A 7 28.32 -2.37 10.22
C PHE A 7 28.65 -0.88 10.41
N GLU A 8 28.96 -0.47 11.65
CA GLU A 8 29.36 0.91 11.94
C GLU A 8 30.69 1.27 11.26
N GLU A 9 31.65 0.35 11.22
CA GLU A 9 32.91 0.55 10.52
C GLU A 9 32.69 0.59 9.00
N TYR A 10 31.89 -0.31 8.45
CA TYR A 10 31.52 -0.31 7.04
C TYR A 10 30.82 0.98 6.64
N ALA A 11 29.87 1.46 7.45
CA ALA A 11 29.10 2.67 7.20
C ALA A 11 29.96 3.96 7.24
N ARG A 12 31.06 3.98 7.98
CA ARG A 12 32.02 5.11 8.00
C ARG A 12 32.78 5.26 6.69
N HIS A 13 33.03 4.16 6.00
CA HIS A 13 33.84 4.13 4.79
C HIS A 13 33.04 3.99 3.49
N ASN A 14 31.76 3.64 3.62
CA ASN A 14 30.90 3.38 2.47
C ASN A 14 29.63 4.23 2.53
N ARG A 15 29.24 4.81 1.40
CA ARG A 15 27.96 5.49 1.28
C ARG A 15 26.85 4.46 1.11
N LEU A 16 26.12 4.17 2.18
CA LEU A 16 25.07 3.15 2.19
C LEU A 16 23.82 3.54 1.37
N PHE A 17 23.49 4.83 1.37
CA PHE A 17 22.36 5.39 0.65
C PHE A 17 22.56 6.89 0.40
N ASN A 18 21.73 7.48 -0.45
CA ASN A 18 21.76 8.93 -0.64
C ASN A 18 21.27 9.64 0.63
N THR A 19 22.13 10.38 1.31
CA THR A 19 21.82 11.10 2.55
C THR A 19 21.18 12.46 2.33
N SER A 20 20.99 12.90 1.08
CA SER A 20 20.38 14.19 0.76
C SER A 20 18.88 14.19 1.12
N PHE A 21 18.41 15.28 1.73
CA PHE A 21 17.00 15.60 1.90
C PHE A 21 16.48 16.58 0.82
N GLN A 22 17.33 16.96 -0.11
CA GLN A 22 16.92 17.87 -1.19
C GLN A 22 15.85 17.21 -2.08
N VAL A 23 14.82 17.96 -2.35
CA VAL A 23 13.78 17.60 -3.29
C VAL A 23 13.93 18.39 -4.58
N SER A 24 13.68 17.74 -5.70
CA SER A 24 13.67 18.41 -7.00
C SER A 24 12.23 18.71 -7.41
N LYS A 25 11.97 19.93 -7.86
CA LYS A 25 10.70 20.27 -8.51
C LYS A 25 10.66 19.63 -9.89
N LYS A 26 9.56 18.96 -10.20
CA LYS A 26 9.26 18.42 -11.52
C LYS A 26 7.89 18.94 -11.96
N THR A 27 7.74 19.16 -13.26
CA THR A 27 6.40 19.39 -13.80
C THR A 27 5.60 18.12 -13.68
N ALA A 28 4.46 18.21 -13.00
CA ALA A 28 3.55 17.08 -12.87
C ALA A 28 2.99 16.68 -14.25
N LEU A 29 2.86 15.39 -14.49
CA LEU A 29 2.06 14.92 -15.61
C LEU A 29 0.59 15.31 -15.37
N PRO A 30 -0.19 15.60 -16.42
CA PRO A 30 -1.61 15.86 -16.24
C PRO A 30 -2.29 14.64 -15.62
N GLU A 31 -3.34 14.87 -14.85
CA GLU A 31 -4.22 13.79 -14.42
C GLU A 31 -4.82 13.09 -15.64
N PHE A 32 -4.81 11.79 -15.59
CA PHE A 32 -5.42 10.98 -16.62
C PHE A 32 -5.97 9.69 -16.02
N GLY A 33 -6.97 9.14 -16.66
CA GLY A 33 -7.51 7.85 -16.31
C GLY A 33 -8.19 7.22 -17.51
N GLY A 34 -8.07 5.91 -17.61
CA GLY A 34 -8.72 5.16 -18.66
C GLY A 34 -8.75 3.67 -18.36
N ASN A 35 -9.70 3.00 -18.93
CA ASN A 35 -9.79 1.55 -18.88
C ASN A 35 -10.22 1.02 -20.24
N ILE A 36 -9.80 -0.20 -20.53
CA ILE A 36 -10.24 -0.98 -21.68
C ILE A 36 -10.63 -2.36 -21.19
N GLY A 37 -11.74 -2.87 -21.70
CA GLY A 37 -12.22 -4.19 -21.37
C GLY A 37 -12.84 -4.87 -22.57
N PHE A 38 -12.81 -6.17 -22.55
CA PHE A 38 -13.48 -7.01 -23.53
C PHE A 38 -14.15 -8.18 -22.82
N GLY A 39 -15.23 -8.66 -23.40
CA GLY A 39 -15.91 -9.86 -22.93
C GLY A 39 -16.59 -10.57 -24.09
N LYS A 40 -16.50 -11.88 -24.10
CA LYS A 40 -17.15 -12.71 -25.10
C LYS A 40 -17.64 -14.02 -24.50
N ARG A 41 -18.81 -14.45 -24.97
CA ARG A 41 -19.33 -15.78 -24.75
C ARG A 41 -19.40 -16.51 -26.09
N PHE A 42 -19.08 -17.77 -26.11
CA PHE A 42 -19.15 -18.63 -27.28
C PHE A 42 -19.40 -20.08 -26.89
N THR A 43 -19.85 -20.87 -27.82
CA THR A 43 -20.10 -22.29 -27.61
C THR A 43 -18.94 -23.10 -28.17
N LEU A 44 -18.42 -24.02 -27.40
CA LEU A 44 -17.37 -24.94 -27.78
C LEU A 44 -17.83 -26.37 -27.45
N GLY A 45 -18.01 -27.21 -28.46
CA GLY A 45 -18.45 -28.59 -28.26
C GLY A 45 -19.79 -28.73 -27.53
N GLY A 46 -20.71 -27.79 -27.71
CA GLY A 46 -22.01 -27.78 -27.04
C GLY A 46 -22.02 -27.18 -25.63
N ASN A 47 -20.86 -26.76 -25.14
CA ASN A 47 -20.69 -26.12 -23.83
C ASN A 47 -20.43 -24.63 -23.98
N GLU A 48 -20.80 -23.85 -22.98
CA GLU A 48 -20.54 -22.39 -22.97
C GLU A 48 -19.19 -22.06 -22.42
N VAL A 49 -18.41 -21.23 -23.11
CA VAL A 49 -17.16 -20.62 -22.67
C VAL A 49 -17.36 -19.11 -22.58
N SER A 50 -16.97 -18.53 -21.48
CA SER A 50 -16.94 -17.08 -21.28
C SER A 50 -15.51 -16.59 -21.00
N VAL A 51 -15.14 -15.49 -21.65
CA VAL A 51 -13.85 -14.80 -21.46
C VAL A 51 -14.14 -13.35 -21.17
N LEU A 52 -13.50 -12.80 -20.15
CA LEU A 52 -13.55 -11.39 -19.84
C LEU A 52 -12.15 -10.92 -19.46
N GLY A 53 -11.78 -9.75 -19.93
CA GLY A 53 -10.52 -9.10 -19.57
C GLY A 53 -10.71 -7.60 -19.49
N SER A 54 -10.03 -6.97 -18.55
CA SER A 54 -9.95 -5.52 -18.45
C SER A 54 -8.61 -5.09 -17.87
N ILE A 55 -8.17 -3.92 -18.31
CA ILE A 55 -7.02 -3.21 -17.73
C ILE A 55 -7.37 -1.74 -17.58
N GLY A 56 -7.00 -1.16 -16.47
CA GLY A 56 -7.18 0.24 -16.17
C GLY A 56 -5.92 0.86 -15.60
N VAL A 57 -5.74 2.14 -15.88
CA VAL A 57 -4.69 2.98 -15.34
C VAL A 57 -5.26 4.35 -15.02
N SER A 58 -4.87 4.91 -13.88
CA SER A 58 -5.10 6.33 -13.57
C SER A 58 -3.88 6.94 -12.89
N ASN A 59 -3.72 8.23 -13.09
CA ASN A 59 -2.74 9.06 -12.40
C ASN A 59 -3.49 10.27 -11.83
N ASP A 60 -3.53 10.34 -10.50
CA ASP A 60 -4.25 11.37 -9.76
C ASP A 60 -3.24 12.29 -9.06
N LEU A 61 -3.45 13.58 -9.10
CA LEU A 61 -2.63 14.59 -8.43
C LEU A 61 -3.45 15.27 -7.34
N GLN A 62 -2.84 15.44 -6.19
CA GLN A 62 -3.45 16.19 -5.10
C GLN A 62 -2.47 17.24 -4.58
N THR A 63 -2.94 18.48 -4.50
CA THR A 63 -2.20 19.59 -3.93
C THR A 63 -3.00 20.20 -2.79
N MET A 64 -2.34 20.41 -1.67
CA MET A 64 -2.86 21.21 -0.55
C MET A 64 -1.87 22.32 -0.29
N ASP A 65 -2.27 23.55 -0.52
CA ASP A 65 -1.44 24.72 -0.28
C ASP A 65 -1.96 25.47 0.94
N ASN A 66 -1.05 25.86 1.83
CA ASN A 66 -1.33 26.64 3.04
C ASN A 66 -2.44 26.02 3.93
N ALA A 67 -2.44 24.71 4.05
CA ALA A 67 -3.30 24.01 4.99
C ALA A 67 -2.75 24.14 6.42
N SER A 68 -3.59 23.98 7.43
CA SER A 68 -3.18 24.06 8.83
C SER A 68 -3.44 22.76 9.59
N ILE A 69 -2.50 22.37 10.44
CA ILE A 69 -2.65 21.28 11.40
C ILE A 69 -2.46 21.86 12.79
N ARG A 70 -3.43 21.63 13.67
CA ARG A 70 -3.34 21.98 15.08
C ARG A 70 -3.57 20.73 15.92
N THR A 71 -2.62 20.41 16.81
CA THR A 71 -2.74 19.35 17.80
C THR A 71 -3.10 19.98 19.15
N LEU A 72 -4.15 19.48 19.77
CA LEU A 72 -4.65 19.98 21.06
C LEU A 72 -4.44 18.92 22.15
N GLU A 73 -4.18 19.36 23.37
CA GLU A 73 -4.32 18.56 24.57
C GLU A 73 -5.79 18.32 24.91
N ALA A 74 -6.04 17.37 25.81
CA ALA A 74 -7.39 17.12 26.34
C ALA A 74 -7.98 18.34 27.08
N THR A 75 -7.16 19.24 27.57
CA THR A 75 -7.52 20.52 28.22
C THR A 75 -7.87 21.64 27.21
N GLY A 76 -7.65 21.41 25.90
CA GLY A 76 -7.87 22.38 24.85
C GLY A 76 -6.65 23.27 24.53
N ASN A 77 -5.54 23.13 25.23
CA ASN A 77 -4.31 23.86 24.92
C ASN A 77 -3.69 23.36 23.62
N THR A 78 -3.11 24.26 22.83
CA THR A 78 -2.41 23.91 21.61
C THR A 78 -1.04 23.30 21.93
N LEU A 79 -0.79 22.07 21.47
CA LEU A 79 0.52 21.42 21.54
C LEU A 79 1.41 21.81 20.37
N ASN A 80 0.82 21.79 19.16
CA ASN A 80 1.55 22.13 17.94
C ASN A 80 0.59 22.85 16.99
N GLU A 81 1.11 23.82 16.26
CA GLU A 81 0.39 24.49 15.16
C GLU A 81 1.33 24.66 13.97
N PHE A 82 0.98 24.00 12.86
CA PHE A 82 1.75 24.05 11.63
C PHE A 82 0.89 24.46 10.44
N ASN A 83 1.44 25.32 9.60
CA ASN A 83 1.00 25.45 8.22
C ASN A 83 1.79 24.49 7.35
N TYR A 84 1.16 23.88 6.34
CA TYR A 84 1.82 22.94 5.48
C TYR A 84 1.35 23.01 4.04
N ASP A 85 2.28 22.69 3.14
CA ASP A 85 2.02 22.40 1.74
C ASP A 85 2.24 20.91 1.51
N SER A 86 1.34 20.26 0.78
CA SER A 86 1.43 18.84 0.46
C SER A 86 1.14 18.60 -1.01
N TYR A 87 1.97 17.80 -1.63
CA TYR A 87 1.87 17.40 -3.03
C TYR A 87 1.91 15.88 -3.11
N SER A 88 0.89 15.29 -3.68
CA SER A 88 0.77 13.84 -3.83
C SER A 88 0.49 13.46 -5.27
N ASN A 89 1.18 12.44 -5.74
CA ASN A 89 0.93 11.79 -7.04
C ASN A 89 0.62 10.32 -6.80
N GLU A 90 -0.54 9.88 -7.27
CA GLU A 90 -1.02 8.52 -7.10
C GLU A 90 -1.21 7.85 -8.47
N LEU A 91 -0.40 6.83 -8.76
CA LEU A 91 -0.51 6.00 -9.96
C LEU A 91 -1.17 4.67 -9.61
N LYS A 92 -2.32 4.40 -10.20
CA LYS A 92 -3.08 3.16 -10.05
C LYS A 92 -3.07 2.35 -11.34
N ILE A 93 -2.83 1.06 -11.21
CA ILE A 93 -2.94 0.09 -12.31
C ILE A 93 -3.78 -1.07 -11.79
N ALA A 94 -4.80 -1.47 -12.55
CA ALA A 94 -5.60 -2.64 -12.23
C ALA A 94 -5.82 -3.49 -13.49
N ALA A 95 -5.80 -4.81 -13.32
CA ALA A 95 -6.11 -5.76 -14.38
C ALA A 95 -7.02 -6.87 -13.83
N LEU A 96 -7.98 -7.27 -14.62
CA LEU A 96 -8.91 -8.36 -14.32
C LEU A 96 -8.97 -9.29 -15.52
N GLY A 97 -8.84 -10.57 -15.28
CA GLY A 97 -9.11 -11.63 -16.26
C GLY A 97 -10.07 -12.66 -15.68
N ASN A 98 -11.03 -13.12 -16.46
CA ASN A 98 -11.93 -14.18 -16.06
C ASN A 98 -12.15 -15.15 -17.23
N LEU A 99 -12.08 -16.43 -16.93
CA LEU A 99 -12.41 -17.54 -17.81
C LEU A 99 -13.48 -18.37 -17.15
N GLY A 100 -14.59 -18.62 -17.84
CA GLY A 100 -15.66 -19.46 -17.36
C GLY A 100 -15.97 -20.58 -18.36
N TYR A 101 -16.21 -21.77 -17.83
CA TYR A 101 -16.63 -22.93 -18.61
C TYR A 101 -17.84 -23.57 -17.97
N SER A 102 -18.96 -23.55 -18.69
CA SER A 102 -20.22 -24.18 -18.27
C SER A 102 -20.45 -25.41 -19.11
N PHE A 103 -20.62 -26.53 -18.45
CA PHE A 103 -20.84 -27.82 -19.10
C PHE A 103 -22.00 -28.58 -18.43
N ARG A 104 -22.53 -29.57 -19.12
CA ARG A 104 -23.80 -30.14 -18.75
C ARG A 104 -24.83 -29.02 -18.61
N THR A 105 -25.93 -29.20 -18.03
CA THR A 105 -26.98 -28.15 -18.02
C THR A 105 -26.73 -27.06 -16.95
N SER A 106 -25.83 -27.28 -16.00
CA SER A 106 -25.74 -26.40 -14.81
C SER A 106 -24.38 -26.35 -14.14
N ASP A 107 -23.42 -27.19 -14.56
CA ASP A 107 -22.10 -27.24 -13.95
C ASP A 107 -21.21 -26.10 -14.50
N HIS A 108 -20.42 -25.51 -13.63
CA HIS A 108 -19.56 -24.38 -13.98
C HIS A 108 -18.20 -24.52 -13.30
N ILE A 109 -17.13 -24.18 -14.03
CA ILE A 109 -15.80 -23.95 -13.51
C ILE A 109 -15.35 -22.58 -14.00
N GLY A 110 -14.82 -21.78 -13.09
CA GLY A 110 -14.31 -20.44 -13.38
C GLY A 110 -12.89 -20.27 -12.88
N TYR A 111 -12.14 -19.44 -13.60
CA TYR A 111 -10.86 -18.91 -13.15
C TYR A 111 -10.90 -17.41 -13.21
N THR A 112 -10.49 -16.75 -12.14
CA THR A 112 -10.37 -15.29 -12.05
C THR A 112 -8.95 -14.92 -11.67
N PHE A 113 -8.37 -14.04 -12.44
CA PHE A 113 -7.13 -13.33 -12.12
C PHE A 113 -7.44 -11.88 -11.82
N PHE A 114 -6.89 -11.36 -10.74
CA PHE A 114 -6.95 -9.95 -10.39
C PHE A 114 -5.57 -9.44 -10.00
N TYR A 115 -5.23 -8.29 -10.53
CA TYR A 115 -4.02 -7.56 -10.17
C TYR A 115 -4.36 -6.09 -9.91
N ALA A 116 -3.86 -5.54 -8.83
CA ALA A 116 -3.92 -4.11 -8.53
C ALA A 116 -2.57 -3.63 -7.99
N ARG A 117 -2.13 -2.48 -8.47
CA ARG A 117 -0.97 -1.78 -7.94
C ARG A 117 -1.32 -0.31 -7.74
N ASN A 118 -0.96 0.21 -6.57
CA ASN A 118 -1.09 1.61 -6.23
C ASN A 118 0.28 2.13 -5.76
N ALA A 119 0.79 3.18 -6.39
CA ALA A 119 2.02 3.85 -6.02
C ALA A 119 1.69 5.31 -5.70
N ILE A 120 1.90 5.71 -4.45
CA ILE A 120 1.61 7.05 -3.94
C ILE A 120 2.94 7.68 -3.53
N ASP A 121 3.30 8.77 -4.17
CA ASP A 121 4.47 9.58 -3.83
C ASP A 121 3.98 10.91 -3.23
N THR A 122 4.34 11.17 -1.98
CA THR A 122 3.89 12.35 -1.24
C THR A 122 5.07 13.13 -0.72
N TYR A 123 5.08 14.43 -1.00
CA TYR A 123 5.97 15.39 -0.38
C TYR A 123 5.15 16.38 0.44
N MET A 124 5.55 16.59 1.71
CA MET A 124 4.95 17.59 2.60
C MET A 124 6.05 18.49 3.15
N ARG A 125 5.81 19.79 3.12
CA ARG A 125 6.60 20.78 3.87
C ARG A 125 5.68 21.44 4.89
N ARG A 126 6.18 21.63 6.12
CA ARG A 126 5.45 22.28 7.19
C ARG A 126 6.33 23.28 7.92
N GLU A 127 5.71 24.36 8.41
CA GLU A 127 6.37 25.37 9.23
C GLU A 127 5.40 25.82 10.33
N GLY A 128 5.90 25.93 11.56
CA GLY A 128 5.04 26.29 12.69
C GLY A 128 5.76 26.27 14.01
N VAL A 129 4.99 26.16 15.08
CA VAL A 129 5.49 26.17 16.45
C VAL A 129 5.00 24.96 17.24
N ASP A 130 5.83 24.49 18.17
CA ASP A 130 5.45 23.49 19.17
C ASP A 130 5.06 24.15 20.51
N TYR A 131 4.74 23.33 21.50
CA TYR A 131 4.32 23.77 22.85
C TYR A 131 5.42 24.47 23.67
N GLU A 132 6.67 24.41 23.22
CA GLU A 132 7.83 25.09 23.82
C GLU A 132 8.21 26.35 23.04
N ASP A 133 7.36 26.81 22.13
CA ASP A 133 7.55 27.96 21.23
C ASP A 133 8.76 27.83 20.29
N HIS A 134 9.19 26.57 19.99
CA HIS A 134 10.21 26.37 18.99
C HIS A 134 9.64 26.63 17.58
N HIS A 135 10.32 27.48 16.83
CA HIS A 135 10.02 27.65 15.40
C HIS A 135 10.60 26.49 14.59
N LEU A 136 9.73 25.64 14.07
CA LEU A 136 10.10 24.40 13.40
C LEU A 136 9.80 24.46 11.91
N ILE A 137 10.73 23.95 11.09
CA ILE A 137 10.57 23.77 9.65
C ILE A 137 10.81 22.30 9.34
N GLY A 138 9.82 21.60 8.80
CA GLY A 138 9.91 20.19 8.52
C GLY A 138 9.57 19.84 7.09
N SER A 139 10.12 18.74 6.61
CA SER A 139 9.66 18.10 5.39
C SER A 139 9.58 16.58 5.57
N ASN A 140 8.65 16.00 4.82
CA ASN A 140 8.49 14.55 4.73
C ASN A 140 8.28 14.18 3.27
N ASN A 141 9.11 13.28 2.77
CA ASN A 141 8.94 12.67 1.46
C ASN A 141 8.78 11.17 1.66
N VAL A 142 7.69 10.61 1.17
CA VAL A 142 7.37 9.20 1.32
C VAL A 142 6.72 8.66 0.06
N THR A 143 7.21 7.50 -0.38
CA THR A 143 6.59 6.73 -1.43
C THR A 143 6.03 5.44 -0.83
N HIS A 144 4.74 5.19 -1.01
CA HIS A 144 4.10 3.93 -0.68
C HIS A 144 3.73 3.18 -1.96
N ILE A 145 4.11 1.92 -2.03
CA ILE A 145 3.78 1.06 -3.15
C ILE A 145 3.02 -0.15 -2.61
N TYR A 146 1.77 -0.29 -3.00
CA TYR A 146 0.94 -1.43 -2.66
C TYR A 146 0.68 -2.26 -3.91
N SER A 147 0.77 -3.57 -3.80
CA SER A 147 0.33 -4.46 -4.86
C SER A 147 -0.44 -5.66 -4.31
N LEU A 148 -1.43 -6.08 -5.05
CA LEU A 148 -2.23 -7.27 -4.80
C LEU A 148 -2.33 -8.06 -6.09
N GLN A 149 -2.02 -9.33 -6.02
CA GLN A 149 -2.27 -10.32 -7.06
C GLN A 149 -3.13 -11.42 -6.47
N ASN A 150 -4.19 -11.78 -7.16
CA ASN A 150 -5.08 -12.87 -6.74
C ASN A 150 -5.37 -13.80 -7.91
N HIS A 151 -5.32 -15.08 -7.65
CA HIS A 151 -5.72 -16.17 -8.55
C HIS A 151 -6.78 -16.98 -7.86
N GLN A 152 -7.93 -17.15 -8.47
CA GLN A 152 -9.02 -17.93 -7.91
C GLN A 152 -9.57 -18.90 -8.94
N VAL A 153 -9.70 -20.16 -8.54
CA VAL A 153 -10.47 -21.16 -9.28
C VAL A 153 -11.70 -21.48 -8.46
N ASN A 154 -12.85 -21.53 -9.10
CA ASN A 154 -14.10 -21.87 -8.44
C ASN A 154 -14.91 -22.84 -9.29
N GLY A 155 -15.72 -23.64 -8.62
CA GLY A 155 -16.61 -24.57 -9.29
C GLY A 155 -17.97 -24.65 -8.62
N LYS A 156 -18.97 -24.94 -9.45
CA LYS A 156 -20.34 -25.19 -9.03
C LYS A 156 -20.85 -26.40 -9.76
N HIS A 157 -21.30 -27.39 -9.01
CA HIS A 157 -21.73 -28.67 -9.55
C HIS A 157 -23.07 -29.07 -8.97
N TYR A 158 -23.91 -29.70 -9.81
CA TYR A 158 -25.20 -30.21 -9.43
C TYR A 158 -25.24 -31.73 -9.60
N PHE A 159 -25.66 -32.44 -8.56
CA PHE A 159 -25.82 -33.87 -8.58
C PHE A 159 -27.30 -34.21 -8.39
N GLY A 160 -27.96 -34.51 -9.50
CA GLY A 160 -29.40 -34.66 -9.56
C GLY A 160 -30.14 -33.34 -9.29
N LYS A 161 -31.34 -33.43 -8.70
CA LYS A 161 -32.15 -32.23 -8.34
C LYS A 161 -31.91 -31.76 -6.89
N GLN A 162 -31.23 -32.55 -6.09
CA GLN A 162 -31.19 -32.39 -4.64
C GLN A 162 -29.89 -31.79 -4.13
N TRP A 163 -28.76 -32.16 -4.75
CA TRP A 163 -27.44 -31.73 -4.27
C TRP A 163 -26.85 -30.63 -5.14
N ASP A 164 -26.29 -29.62 -4.49
CA ASP A 164 -25.36 -28.68 -5.11
C ASP A 164 -24.06 -28.56 -4.27
N LEU A 165 -22.94 -28.46 -4.97
CA LEU A 165 -21.61 -28.28 -4.42
C LEU A 165 -21.01 -27.03 -5.02
N ASN A 166 -20.58 -26.10 -4.16
CA ASN A 166 -19.81 -24.93 -4.55
C ASN A 166 -18.45 -25.01 -3.85
N TRP A 167 -17.41 -24.72 -4.59
CA TRP A 167 -16.07 -24.66 -4.04
C TRP A 167 -15.27 -23.54 -4.66
N SER A 168 -14.31 -23.01 -3.93
CA SER A 168 -13.30 -22.09 -4.45
C SER A 168 -11.95 -22.35 -3.80
N VAL A 169 -10.90 -22.13 -4.57
CA VAL A 169 -9.52 -22.08 -4.07
C VAL A 169 -8.90 -20.81 -4.62
N SER A 170 -8.33 -20.01 -3.76
CA SER A 170 -7.62 -18.81 -4.14
C SER A 170 -6.22 -18.75 -3.54
N TYR A 171 -5.32 -18.16 -4.31
CA TYR A 171 -4.01 -17.74 -3.89
C TYR A 171 -3.86 -16.25 -4.09
N SER A 172 -3.47 -15.55 -3.03
CA SER A 172 -3.22 -14.11 -3.06
C SER A 172 -1.80 -13.80 -2.65
N LYS A 173 -1.19 -12.87 -3.35
CA LYS A 173 0.08 -12.25 -2.97
C LYS A 173 -0.13 -10.75 -2.79
N THR A 174 0.20 -10.25 -1.60
CA THR A 174 0.13 -8.82 -1.27
C THR A 174 1.51 -8.31 -0.91
N SER A 175 1.89 -7.16 -1.41
CA SER A 175 3.08 -6.45 -0.96
C SER A 175 2.79 -5.00 -0.62
N SER A 176 3.55 -4.47 0.33
CA SER A 176 3.55 -3.06 0.69
C SER A 176 4.99 -2.62 0.90
N ASP A 177 5.46 -1.71 0.07
CA ASP A 177 6.82 -1.20 0.13
C ASP A 177 6.82 0.29 0.45
N GLU A 178 7.71 0.67 1.33
CA GLU A 178 8.09 2.04 1.64
C GLU A 178 9.61 2.14 1.45
N PRO A 179 10.06 2.37 0.21
CA PRO A 179 11.46 2.18 -0.16
C PRO A 179 12.42 3.19 0.45
N ASP A 180 11.95 4.38 0.83
CA ASP A 180 12.80 5.41 1.42
C ASP A 180 11.98 6.61 1.90
N ARG A 181 11.43 6.55 3.11
CA ARG A 181 10.86 7.74 3.75
C ARG A 181 11.99 8.66 4.22
N ARG A 182 11.91 9.91 3.84
CA ARG A 182 12.84 10.96 4.25
C ARG A 182 12.08 12.00 5.05
N GLN A 183 12.37 12.04 6.34
CA GLN A 183 11.79 13.04 7.23
C GLN A 183 12.93 13.86 7.84
N VAL A 184 12.78 15.16 7.80
CA VAL A 184 13.71 16.10 8.44
C VAL A 184 12.94 17.20 9.14
N MET A 185 13.44 17.60 10.29
CA MET A 185 12.96 18.72 11.07
C MET A 185 14.12 19.63 11.43
N PHE A 186 13.96 20.91 11.18
CA PHE A 186 14.86 21.97 11.55
C PHE A 186 14.22 22.88 12.58
N ILE A 187 15.04 23.46 13.43
CA ILE A 187 14.69 24.54 14.34
C ILE A 187 15.34 25.83 13.84
N ARG A 188 14.59 26.93 13.90
CA ARG A 188 15.11 28.28 13.66
C ARG A 188 15.28 28.98 14.98
N GLU A 189 16.53 29.32 15.34
CA GLU A 189 16.91 30.06 16.52
C GLU A 189 17.88 31.19 16.11
N ASP A 190 17.60 32.42 16.51
CA ASP A 190 18.45 33.59 16.25
C ASP A 190 18.88 33.71 14.78
N ASP A 191 17.97 33.54 13.84
CA ASP A 191 18.20 33.52 12.38
C ASP A 191 19.12 32.38 11.89
N GLN A 192 19.44 31.42 12.75
CA GLN A 192 20.17 30.21 12.39
C GLN A 192 19.24 29.01 12.25
N ILE A 193 19.50 28.19 11.26
CA ILE A 193 18.78 26.93 11.04
C ILE A 193 19.68 25.76 11.44
N LYS A 194 19.17 24.91 12.34
CA LYS A 194 19.85 23.71 12.81
C LYS A 194 18.92 22.51 12.75
N LEU A 195 19.47 21.30 12.73
CA LEU A 195 18.63 20.11 12.85
C LEU A 195 17.97 20.08 14.23
N PHE A 196 16.68 19.78 14.27
CA PHE A 196 15.91 19.69 15.50
C PHE A 196 16.17 18.38 16.21
N LYS A 197 16.37 18.46 17.53
CA LYS A 197 16.89 17.36 18.33
C LYS A 197 16.02 16.96 19.52
N LEU A 198 14.82 17.47 19.69
CA LEU A 198 14.01 17.17 20.86
C LEU A 198 13.81 15.65 21.04
N ASN A 199 13.55 14.95 19.97
CA ASN A 199 13.52 13.49 19.98
C ASN A 199 14.12 12.88 18.69
N ARG A 200 14.41 11.56 18.73
CA ARG A 200 15.07 10.86 17.61
C ARG A 200 14.17 10.67 16.39
N GLN A 201 12.89 10.97 16.49
CA GLN A 201 11.92 10.67 15.45
C GLN A 201 11.73 11.80 14.42
N GLU A 202 12.20 13.02 14.71
CA GLU A 202 12.01 14.19 13.84
C GLU A 202 12.84 14.12 12.57
N THR A 203 14.06 13.61 12.64
CA THR A 203 14.94 13.49 11.45
C THR A 203 15.36 12.05 11.28
N MET A 204 14.84 11.41 10.25
CA MET A 204 15.07 9.98 10.01
C MET A 204 14.97 9.59 8.53
N ARG A 205 15.54 8.43 8.25
CA ARG A 205 15.30 7.65 7.04
C ARG A 205 14.66 6.33 7.45
N TYR A 206 13.64 5.92 6.73
CA TYR A 206 12.93 4.67 6.99
C TYR A 206 12.77 3.88 5.70
N PHE A 207 13.01 2.59 5.79
CA PHE A 207 12.86 1.61 4.73
C PHE A 207 11.97 0.49 5.27
N GLY A 208 10.86 0.21 4.61
CA GLY A 208 9.91 -0.81 5.03
C GLY A 208 9.45 -1.66 3.88
N SER A 209 9.29 -2.95 4.13
CA SER A 209 8.68 -3.87 3.20
C SER A 209 7.81 -4.88 3.93
N LEU A 210 6.70 -5.23 3.33
CA LEU A 210 5.81 -6.29 3.77
C LEU A 210 5.47 -7.16 2.57
N ASN A 211 5.61 -8.46 2.74
CA ASN A 211 5.16 -9.46 1.78
C ASN A 211 4.23 -10.44 2.49
N GLU A 212 3.13 -10.75 1.86
CA GLU A 212 2.12 -11.67 2.38
C GLU A 212 1.64 -12.60 1.28
N ASP A 213 1.64 -13.88 1.58
CA ASP A 213 1.09 -14.94 0.75
C ASP A 213 -0.08 -15.59 1.50
N GLU A 214 -1.22 -15.77 0.83
CA GLU A 214 -2.41 -16.34 1.44
C GLU A 214 -3.08 -17.34 0.52
N TRP A 215 -3.37 -18.52 1.06
CA TRP A 215 -4.24 -19.53 0.45
C TRP A 215 -5.58 -19.56 1.18
N VAL A 216 -6.67 -19.57 0.41
CA VAL A 216 -8.01 -19.77 0.95
C VAL A 216 -8.73 -20.83 0.13
N GLY A 217 -9.32 -21.79 0.83
CA GLY A 217 -10.17 -22.82 0.22
C GLY A 217 -11.54 -22.82 0.88
N ASP A 218 -12.59 -22.74 0.09
CA ASP A 218 -13.98 -22.80 0.53
C ASP A 218 -14.68 -23.95 -0.13
N LEU A 219 -15.53 -24.65 0.66
CA LEU A 219 -16.38 -25.72 0.19
C LEU A 219 -17.75 -25.59 0.84
N THR A 220 -18.79 -25.59 0.05
CA THR A 220 -20.18 -25.55 0.53
C THR A 220 -21.02 -26.61 -0.19
N ALA A 221 -21.63 -27.49 0.57
CA ALA A 221 -22.57 -28.47 0.08
C ALA A 221 -24.00 -28.16 0.54
N SER A 222 -24.93 -28.30 -0.35
CA SER A 222 -26.35 -28.08 -0.04
C SER A 222 -27.19 -29.28 -0.50
N TYR A 223 -28.17 -29.64 0.33
CA TYR A 223 -29.12 -30.68 0.04
C TYR A 223 -30.55 -30.15 0.16
N ARG A 224 -31.34 -30.33 -0.91
CA ARG A 224 -32.76 -29.95 -0.96
C ARG A 224 -33.61 -31.18 -0.72
N PHE A 225 -34.59 -31.06 0.18
CA PHE A 225 -35.50 -32.13 0.52
C PHE A 225 -36.92 -31.58 0.74
N GLY A 226 -37.93 -32.37 0.31
CA GLY A 226 -39.30 -31.87 0.26
C GLY A 226 -39.42 -30.67 -0.69
N ASP A 227 -40.52 -29.96 -0.58
CA ASP A 227 -40.85 -28.89 -1.54
C ASP A 227 -40.10 -27.57 -1.29
N ASN A 228 -39.80 -27.26 -0.03
CA ASN A 228 -39.23 -25.96 0.39
C ASN A 228 -38.06 -26.01 1.40
N ASN A 229 -37.48 -27.19 1.61
CA ASN A 229 -36.42 -27.32 2.63
C ASN A 229 -35.04 -27.45 2.00
N LYS A 230 -34.06 -26.77 2.59
CA LYS A 230 -32.65 -26.83 2.21
C LYS A 230 -31.77 -26.94 3.46
N LEU A 231 -30.90 -27.93 3.47
CA LEU A 231 -29.78 -28.02 4.42
C LEU A 231 -28.50 -27.59 3.72
N GLN A 232 -27.67 -26.81 4.41
CA GLN A 232 -26.39 -26.34 3.87
C GLN A 232 -25.31 -26.47 4.94
N ALA A 233 -24.16 -27.00 4.53
CA ALA A 233 -22.96 -27.07 5.35
C ALA A 233 -21.76 -26.55 4.55
N GLY A 234 -20.83 -25.88 5.22
CA GLY A 234 -19.65 -25.31 4.57
C GLY A 234 -18.42 -25.45 5.46
N PHE A 235 -17.28 -25.42 4.80
CA PHE A 235 -15.96 -25.46 5.41
C PHE A 235 -15.08 -24.43 4.69
N THR A 236 -14.32 -23.64 5.48
CA THR A 236 -13.30 -22.71 4.98
C THR A 236 -11.97 -23.06 5.61
N TYR A 237 -10.93 -23.18 4.78
CA TYR A 237 -9.54 -23.29 5.19
C TYR A 237 -8.77 -22.05 4.75
N LYS A 238 -7.92 -21.54 5.65
CA LYS A 238 -7.08 -20.39 5.38
C LYS A 238 -5.67 -20.60 5.92
N ASP A 239 -4.69 -20.39 5.08
CA ASP A 239 -3.27 -20.36 5.43
C ASP A 239 -2.64 -19.06 4.97
N LYS A 240 -1.91 -18.39 5.87
CA LYS A 240 -1.34 -17.07 5.62
C LYS A 240 0.07 -17.01 6.18
N ASN A 241 1.00 -16.60 5.33
CA ASN A 241 2.36 -16.25 5.73
C ASN A 241 2.62 -14.76 5.48
N ARG A 242 3.26 -14.09 6.44
CA ARG A 242 3.57 -12.66 6.34
C ARG A 242 4.97 -12.40 6.86
N ASP A 243 5.78 -11.76 6.02
CA ASP A 243 7.09 -11.24 6.34
C ASP A 243 7.06 -9.72 6.34
N TYR A 244 7.58 -9.14 7.42
CA TYR A 244 7.71 -7.68 7.53
C TYR A 244 9.13 -7.32 7.95
N MET A 245 9.72 -6.36 7.23
CA MET A 245 11.00 -5.76 7.58
C MET A 245 10.88 -4.24 7.61
N GLY A 246 11.42 -3.63 8.66
CA GLY A 246 11.49 -2.18 8.78
C GLY A 246 12.81 -1.75 9.38
N THR A 247 13.52 -0.84 8.70
CA THR A 247 14.81 -0.31 9.15
C THR A 247 14.72 1.21 9.24
N ARG A 248 15.16 1.77 10.37
CA ARG A 248 15.20 3.21 10.61
C ARG A 248 16.63 3.66 10.89
N PHE A 249 17.02 4.76 10.27
CA PHE A 249 18.29 5.43 10.52
C PHE A 249 18.01 6.81 11.07
N TYR A 250 18.65 7.12 12.19
CA TYR A 250 18.58 8.43 12.85
C TYR A 250 19.91 9.14 12.76
N TYR A 251 19.86 10.46 12.75
CA TYR A 251 21.07 11.27 12.79
C TYR A 251 21.54 11.44 14.22
N ASN A 252 22.84 11.19 14.45
CA ASN A 252 23.45 11.41 15.75
C ASN A 252 23.95 12.86 15.89
N LEU A 253 23.12 13.71 16.47
CA LEU A 253 23.38 15.13 16.64
C LEU A 253 24.07 15.45 17.96
N ASN A 254 24.52 14.47 18.76
CA ASN A 254 25.04 14.69 20.10
C ASN A 254 26.39 15.42 20.11
N LYS A 255 27.17 15.33 19.04
CA LYS A 255 28.53 15.89 18.96
C LYS A 255 28.66 17.06 17.99
N LEU A 256 27.83 17.13 17.00
CA LEU A 256 27.88 18.14 15.93
C LEU A 256 26.48 18.44 15.44
N ASN A 257 26.02 19.65 15.66
CA ASN A 257 24.81 20.20 15.06
C ASN A 257 25.14 21.55 14.41
N PRO A 258 25.82 21.53 13.25
CA PRO A 258 26.24 22.77 12.62
C PRO A 258 25.03 23.56 12.14
N THR A 259 25.19 24.88 12.07
CA THR A 259 24.24 25.74 11.38
C THR A 259 24.22 25.37 9.90
N ILE A 260 23.00 25.23 9.36
CA ILE A 260 22.81 24.95 7.94
C ILE A 260 22.83 26.28 7.22
N THR A 261 23.78 26.43 6.32
CA THR A 261 23.85 27.55 5.37
C THR A 261 23.32 27.06 4.03
N ASP A 262 22.60 27.92 3.31
CA ASP A 262 22.04 27.65 1.98
C ASP A 262 23.09 27.21 0.95
#